data_aa94f1780d94184e990fda032cd47fe3
#
_entry.id   aa94f1780d94184e990fda032cd47fe3
#
_cell.length_a   1.000
_cell.length_b   1.000
_cell.length_c   1.000
_cell.angle_alpha   90.00
_cell.angle_beta   90.00
_cell.angle_gamma   90.00
#
_symmetry.space_group_name_H-M   'P 1'
#
loop_
_entity.id
_entity.type
_entity.pdbx_description
1 polymer ?
#
loop_
_entity_poly.entity_id
_entity_poly.type
_entity_poly.pdbx_seq_one_letter_code
_entity_poly.pdbx_strand_id
1 'polypeptide(L)'
;LGAIAVTDHDSVANVAATHELAVAAGLKFIPGAEICSTKDDFCFHILGYGIDVTNKRLLDLLEHNERLLNSKDDESIKMLIERGWPLDFEEFLRYDYDRRRGGWKALAFLQDKGLCGDVNDFFSRIFTKEHDLGFPVFPSIKEVVNAIHAAGGVALCAHAASSFHGPGLAATLLELAKEDF
;
A
#
# COMPACT_ATOMS: atom_id res chain seq x y z
N LEU A 1 -18.63 -10.94 15.56
CA LEU A 1 -17.22 -10.56 15.56
C LEU A 1 -16.78 -10.26 16.99
N GLY A 2 -15.62 -10.75 17.43
CA GLY A 2 -15.07 -10.49 18.76
C GLY A 2 -13.91 -9.48 18.74
N ALA A 3 -13.27 -9.29 17.58
CA ALA A 3 -12.16 -8.37 17.38
C ALA A 3 -12.13 -7.84 15.93
N ILE A 4 -11.51 -6.68 15.74
CA ILE A 4 -11.27 -6.06 14.43
C ILE A 4 -9.85 -5.47 14.39
N ALA A 5 -9.24 -5.52 13.23
CA ALA A 5 -8.05 -4.76 12.89
C ALA A 5 -8.31 -3.95 11.62
N VAL A 6 -7.69 -2.79 11.50
CA VAL A 6 -7.62 -2.02 10.24
C VAL A 6 -6.16 -1.93 9.86
N THR A 7 -5.87 -2.25 8.59
CA THR A 7 -4.52 -2.35 8.05
C THR A 7 -4.46 -1.59 6.73
N ASP A 8 -4.58 -0.27 6.80
CA ASP A 8 -4.46 0.60 5.63
C ASP A 8 -3.05 0.52 5.05
N HIS A 9 -2.95 0.68 3.72
CA HIS A 9 -1.67 0.67 3.03
C HIS A 9 -0.78 1.84 3.47
N ASP A 10 0.40 1.51 3.96
CA ASP A 10 1.48 2.43 4.36
C ASP A 10 0.99 3.59 5.25
N SER A 11 -0.03 3.33 6.08
CA SER A 11 -0.67 4.37 6.90
C SER A 11 -1.24 3.82 8.21
N VAL A 12 -1.15 4.63 9.26
CA VAL A 12 -1.83 4.41 10.55
C VAL A 12 -2.85 5.54 10.86
N ALA A 13 -3.16 6.37 9.87
CA ALA A 13 -3.96 7.58 10.08
C ALA A 13 -5.38 7.29 10.60
N ASN A 14 -5.98 6.15 10.21
CA ASN A 14 -7.33 5.77 10.61
C ASN A 14 -7.39 4.94 11.90
N VAL A 15 -6.23 4.56 12.47
CA VAL A 15 -6.17 3.66 13.63
C VAL A 15 -6.90 4.24 14.85
N ALA A 16 -6.67 5.51 15.17
CA ALA A 16 -7.31 6.14 16.34
C ALA A 16 -8.83 6.23 16.19
N ALA A 17 -9.32 6.71 15.05
CA ALA A 17 -10.76 6.82 14.80
C ALA A 17 -11.45 5.44 14.77
N THR A 18 -10.80 4.44 14.18
CA THR A 18 -11.36 3.09 14.13
C THR A 18 -11.35 2.43 15.50
N HIS A 19 -10.34 2.68 16.33
CA HIS A 19 -10.30 2.22 17.72
C HIS A 19 -11.52 2.73 18.52
N GLU A 20 -11.81 4.02 18.43
CA GLU A 20 -12.98 4.62 19.10
C GLU A 20 -14.29 3.94 18.67
N LEU A 21 -14.46 3.72 17.35
CA LEU A 21 -15.64 3.05 16.80
C LEU A 21 -15.74 1.58 17.26
N ALA A 22 -14.61 0.86 17.28
CA ALA A 22 -14.56 -0.53 17.73
C ALA A 22 -14.95 -0.66 19.21
N VAL A 23 -14.42 0.21 20.06
CA VAL A 23 -14.75 0.25 21.50
C VAL A 23 -16.23 0.55 21.68
N ALA A 24 -16.79 1.52 20.97
CA ALA A 24 -18.21 1.84 21.01
C ALA A 24 -19.10 0.66 20.55
N ALA A 25 -18.59 -0.17 19.65
CA ALA A 25 -19.28 -1.40 19.18
C ALA A 25 -19.03 -2.64 20.08
N GLY A 26 -18.28 -2.51 21.18
CA GLY A 26 -17.95 -3.62 22.08
C GLY A 26 -16.96 -4.63 21.48
N LEU A 27 -16.14 -4.22 20.50
CA LEU A 27 -15.15 -5.06 19.83
C LEU A 27 -13.75 -4.81 20.42
N LYS A 28 -12.92 -5.86 20.45
CA LYS A 28 -11.48 -5.69 20.65
C LYS A 28 -10.89 -5.06 19.39
N PHE A 29 -10.02 -4.08 19.56
CA PHE A 29 -9.30 -3.46 18.46
C PHE A 29 -7.82 -3.84 18.48
N ILE A 30 -7.29 -4.16 17.31
CA ILE A 30 -5.87 -4.46 17.11
C ILE A 30 -5.33 -3.42 16.11
N PRO A 31 -4.44 -2.51 16.55
CA PRO A 31 -3.83 -1.56 15.63
C PRO A 31 -2.97 -2.28 14.60
N GLY A 32 -3.04 -1.86 13.34
CA GLY A 32 -2.28 -2.49 12.28
C GLY A 32 -2.01 -1.56 11.11
N ALA A 33 -1.16 -2.04 10.19
CA ALA A 33 -0.90 -1.44 8.89
C ALA A 33 -0.51 -2.55 7.89
N GLU A 34 -0.80 -2.35 6.61
CA GLU A 34 -0.29 -3.16 5.50
C GLU A 34 0.83 -2.39 4.82
N ILE A 35 2.06 -2.92 4.85
CA ILE A 35 3.26 -2.17 4.50
C ILE A 35 3.88 -2.74 3.24
N CYS A 36 4.11 -1.89 2.23
CA CYS A 36 4.77 -2.25 1.00
C CYS A 36 6.26 -2.53 1.23
N SER A 37 6.76 -3.59 0.59
CA SER A 37 8.17 -3.99 0.60
C SER A 37 8.57 -4.54 -0.76
N THR A 38 9.88 -4.60 -1.05
CA THR A 38 10.40 -5.16 -2.30
C THR A 38 11.42 -6.27 -2.00
N LYS A 39 11.32 -7.37 -2.77
CA LYS A 39 12.32 -8.43 -2.84
C LYS A 39 12.41 -8.94 -4.28
N ASP A 40 13.61 -8.98 -4.83
CA ASP A 40 13.89 -9.51 -6.18
C ASP A 40 12.94 -8.93 -7.27
N ASP A 41 12.76 -7.63 -7.27
CA ASP A 41 11.86 -6.87 -8.18
C ASP A 41 10.34 -7.14 -8.00
N PHE A 42 9.96 -7.91 -7.00
CA PHE A 42 8.56 -8.16 -6.67
C PHE A 42 8.11 -7.34 -5.46
N CYS A 43 6.89 -6.83 -5.54
CA CYS A 43 6.25 -6.16 -4.42
C CYS A 43 5.64 -7.19 -3.46
N PHE A 44 5.92 -7.02 -2.16
CA PHE A 44 5.32 -7.79 -1.07
C PHE A 44 4.59 -6.85 -0.13
N HIS A 45 3.46 -7.29 0.39
CA HIS A 45 2.76 -6.57 1.43
C HIS A 45 2.91 -7.31 2.76
N ILE A 46 3.38 -6.61 3.78
CA ILE A 46 3.61 -7.15 5.12
C ILE A 46 2.61 -6.51 6.08
N LEU A 47 1.77 -7.33 6.68
CA LEU A 47 0.84 -6.90 7.71
C LEU A 47 1.57 -6.78 9.05
N GLY A 48 1.48 -5.62 9.68
CA GLY A 48 1.87 -5.42 11.07
C GLY A 48 0.65 -5.38 11.97
N TYR A 49 0.55 -6.28 12.94
CA TYR A 49 -0.53 -6.27 13.94
C TYR A 49 -0.01 -5.99 15.33
N GLY A 50 -0.79 -5.27 16.15
CA GLY A 50 -0.43 -4.93 17.52
C GLY A 50 0.67 -3.90 17.63
N ILE A 51 0.86 -3.10 16.59
CA ILE A 51 1.91 -2.09 16.49
C ILE A 51 1.64 -0.87 17.39
N ASP A 52 2.70 -0.30 17.96
CA ASP A 52 2.67 1.04 18.51
C ASP A 52 2.69 2.07 17.38
N VAL A 53 1.54 2.69 17.12
CA VAL A 53 1.35 3.69 16.07
C VAL A 53 2.10 5.00 16.29
N THR A 54 2.77 5.16 17.44
CA THR A 54 3.64 6.31 17.75
C THR A 54 5.12 6.00 17.56
N ASN A 55 5.47 4.75 17.24
CA ASN A 55 6.85 4.34 17.06
C ASN A 55 7.51 5.08 15.89
N LYS A 56 8.53 5.86 16.18
CA LYS A 56 9.18 6.73 15.18
C LYS A 56 9.76 5.96 14.00
N ARG A 57 10.39 4.81 14.23
CA ARG A 57 11.00 4.02 13.16
C ARG A 57 9.94 3.50 12.18
N LEU A 58 8.80 3.06 12.70
CA LEU A 58 7.66 2.64 11.89
C LEU A 58 7.10 3.82 11.09
N LEU A 59 6.84 4.96 11.75
CA LEU A 59 6.29 6.14 11.10
C LEU A 59 7.20 6.68 10.00
N ASP A 60 8.53 6.74 10.22
CA ASP A 60 9.51 7.17 9.22
C ASP A 60 9.48 6.25 7.97
N LEU A 61 9.30 4.94 8.17
CA LEU A 61 9.19 3.97 7.08
C LEU A 61 7.88 4.14 6.29
N LEU A 62 6.75 4.29 6.99
CA LEU A 62 5.44 4.52 6.34
C LEU A 62 5.45 5.82 5.52
N GLU A 63 5.99 6.90 6.07
CA GLU A 63 6.14 8.18 5.37
C GLU A 63 7.06 8.05 4.13
N HIS A 64 8.13 7.25 4.24
CA HIS A 64 9.00 6.97 3.09
C HIS A 64 8.22 6.27 1.96
N ASN A 65 7.46 5.23 2.29
CA ASN A 65 6.63 4.50 1.33
C ASN A 65 5.56 5.41 0.70
N GLU A 66 4.89 6.23 1.51
CA GLU A 66 3.90 7.19 1.00
C GLU A 66 4.52 8.16 -0.03
N ARG A 67 5.74 8.65 0.23
CA ARG A 67 6.45 9.51 -0.75
C ARG A 67 6.76 8.77 -2.06
N LEU A 68 7.18 7.50 -1.99
CA LEU A 68 7.43 6.68 -3.16
C LEU A 68 6.15 6.48 -4.00
N LEU A 69 5.04 6.18 -3.35
CA LEU A 69 3.73 5.99 -4.01
C LEU A 69 3.24 7.29 -4.66
N ASN A 70 3.32 8.42 -3.95
CA ASN A 70 2.95 9.72 -4.49
C ASN A 70 3.81 10.11 -5.71
N SER A 71 5.12 9.82 -5.66
CA SER A 71 6.01 10.04 -6.81
C SER A 71 5.63 9.17 -8.01
N LYS A 72 5.18 7.93 -7.76
CA LYS A 72 4.73 7.02 -8.81
C LYS A 72 3.38 7.44 -9.40
N ASP A 73 2.50 8.01 -8.62
CA ASP A 73 1.26 8.61 -9.09
C ASP A 73 1.57 9.76 -10.09
N ASP A 74 2.48 10.66 -9.71
CA ASP A 74 2.91 11.77 -10.58
C ASP A 74 3.52 11.26 -11.90
N GLU A 75 4.40 10.25 -11.81
CA GLU A 75 5.02 9.62 -12.98
C GLU A 75 3.97 8.99 -13.90
N SER A 76 3.01 8.28 -13.33
CA SER A 76 1.94 7.62 -14.08
C SER A 76 1.10 8.63 -14.87
N ILE A 77 0.71 9.73 -14.26
CA ILE A 77 -0.09 10.77 -14.94
C ILE A 77 0.73 11.47 -16.04
N LYS A 78 1.99 11.82 -15.77
CA LYS A 78 2.88 12.44 -16.79
C LYS A 78 3.04 11.53 -17.99
N MET A 79 3.32 10.25 -17.77
CA MET A 79 3.48 9.26 -18.82
C MET A 79 2.20 9.12 -19.67
N LEU A 80 1.01 9.09 -19.05
CA LEU A 80 -0.26 9.03 -19.78
C LEU A 80 -0.46 10.28 -20.67
N ILE A 81 -0.09 11.47 -20.17
CA ILE A 81 -0.11 12.72 -20.95
C ILE A 81 0.82 12.64 -22.16
N GLU A 82 2.05 12.18 -21.97
CA GLU A 82 3.03 11.99 -23.05
C GLU A 82 2.53 11.02 -24.13
N ARG A 83 1.69 10.06 -23.75
CA ARG A 83 1.04 9.11 -24.65
C ARG A 83 -0.29 9.62 -25.25
N GLY A 84 -0.59 10.89 -25.05
CA GLY A 84 -1.73 11.57 -25.69
C GLY A 84 -3.07 11.36 -24.97
N TRP A 85 -3.06 10.94 -23.71
CA TRP A 85 -4.30 10.87 -22.92
C TRP A 85 -4.79 12.30 -22.63
N PRO A 86 -6.12 12.52 -22.60
CA PRO A 86 -6.71 13.83 -22.39
C PRO A 86 -6.66 14.27 -20.92
N LEU A 87 -5.46 14.43 -20.40
CA LEU A 87 -5.17 14.76 -19.00
C LEU A 87 -4.35 16.05 -18.93
N ASP A 88 -4.47 16.76 -17.82
CA ASP A 88 -3.67 17.91 -17.46
C ASP A 88 -2.99 17.70 -16.11
N PHE A 89 -1.65 17.87 -16.06
CA PHE A 89 -0.89 17.58 -14.85
C PHE A 89 -1.15 18.61 -13.74
N GLU A 90 -1.36 19.88 -14.10
CA GLU A 90 -1.71 20.92 -13.11
C GLU A 90 -3.08 20.69 -12.50
N GLU A 91 -4.02 20.16 -13.28
CA GLU A 91 -5.31 19.72 -12.76
C GLU A 91 -5.15 18.54 -11.78
N PHE A 92 -4.33 17.57 -12.13
CA PHE A 92 -4.01 16.45 -11.24
C PHE A 92 -3.35 16.92 -9.94
N LEU A 93 -2.40 17.84 -9.99
CA LEU A 93 -1.77 18.37 -8.78
C LEU A 93 -2.77 19.00 -7.83
N ARG A 94 -3.75 19.75 -8.38
CA ARG A 94 -4.82 20.42 -7.61
C ARG A 94 -5.99 19.52 -7.23
N TYR A 95 -6.03 18.28 -7.75
CA TYR A 95 -7.10 17.34 -7.48
C TYR A 95 -7.16 16.98 -5.99
N ASP A 96 -8.30 17.25 -5.35
CA ASP A 96 -8.55 16.92 -3.95
C ASP A 96 -9.03 15.46 -3.84
N TYR A 97 -8.13 14.59 -3.45
CA TYR A 97 -8.41 13.17 -3.31
C TYR A 97 -9.04 12.86 -1.96
N ASP A 98 -10.31 12.45 -1.97
CA ASP A 98 -11.00 11.96 -0.78
C ASP A 98 -10.55 10.52 -0.45
N ARG A 99 -9.65 10.38 0.53
CA ARG A 99 -9.11 9.08 0.98
C ARG A 99 -10.18 8.09 1.46
N ARG A 100 -11.39 8.54 1.82
CA ARG A 100 -12.50 7.67 2.20
C ARG A 100 -13.01 6.81 1.05
N ARG A 101 -12.72 7.19 -0.19
CA ARG A 101 -13.04 6.39 -1.39
C ARG A 101 -12.21 5.11 -1.49
N GLY A 102 -11.11 5.00 -0.74
CA GLY A 102 -10.11 3.97 -0.93
C GLY A 102 -9.29 4.14 -2.22
N GLY A 103 -8.30 3.29 -2.44
CA GLY A 103 -7.38 3.41 -3.56
C GLY A 103 -6.33 4.51 -3.35
N TRP A 104 -5.95 5.22 -4.40
CA TRP A 104 -4.92 6.26 -4.40
C TRP A 104 -5.30 7.40 -5.35
N LYS A 105 -4.55 8.50 -5.29
CA LYS A 105 -4.90 9.76 -5.97
C LYS A 105 -5.02 9.58 -7.49
N ALA A 106 -4.05 8.95 -8.15
CA ALA A 106 -4.08 8.76 -9.59
C ALA A 106 -5.27 7.90 -10.04
N LEU A 107 -5.57 6.81 -9.32
CA LEU A 107 -6.75 5.99 -9.61
C LEU A 107 -8.04 6.80 -9.52
N ALA A 108 -8.24 7.53 -8.42
CA ALA A 108 -9.45 8.34 -8.21
C ALA A 108 -9.59 9.43 -9.27
N PHE A 109 -8.49 10.12 -9.61
CA PHE A 109 -8.48 11.14 -10.65
C PHE A 109 -8.87 10.57 -12.02
N LEU A 110 -8.31 9.44 -12.41
CA LEU A 110 -8.63 8.77 -13.68
C LEU A 110 -10.09 8.27 -13.72
N GLN A 111 -10.60 7.78 -12.59
CA GLN A 111 -12.01 7.39 -12.48
C GLN A 111 -12.96 8.59 -12.65
N ASP A 112 -12.67 9.70 -12.00
CA ASP A 112 -13.50 10.91 -12.10
C ASP A 112 -13.45 11.55 -13.50
N LYS A 113 -12.35 11.31 -14.23
CA LYS A 113 -12.23 11.65 -15.66
C LYS A 113 -12.94 10.65 -16.60
N GLY A 114 -13.46 9.53 -16.08
CA GLY A 114 -14.05 8.46 -16.90
C GLY A 114 -13.03 7.71 -17.75
N LEU A 115 -11.74 7.77 -17.39
CA LEU A 115 -10.62 7.15 -18.11
C LEU A 115 -10.21 5.80 -17.51
N CYS A 116 -10.66 5.49 -16.29
CA CYS A 116 -10.42 4.23 -15.59
C CYS A 116 -11.71 3.76 -14.93
N GLY A 117 -12.00 2.45 -15.02
CA GLY A 117 -13.20 1.86 -14.42
C GLY A 117 -13.00 1.57 -12.93
N ASP A 118 -12.08 0.68 -12.62
CA ASP A 118 -11.78 0.24 -11.26
C ASP A 118 -10.29 -0.10 -11.08
N VAL A 119 -9.93 -0.64 -9.93
CA VAL A 119 -8.56 -1.04 -9.61
C VAL A 119 -8.03 -2.12 -10.56
N ASN A 120 -8.88 -3.04 -11.02
CA ASN A 120 -8.48 -4.09 -11.96
C ASN A 120 -8.19 -3.49 -13.34
N ASP A 121 -9.02 -2.56 -13.80
CA ASP A 121 -8.80 -1.81 -15.04
C ASP A 121 -7.49 -1.01 -14.98
N PHE A 122 -7.20 -0.38 -13.83
CA PHE A 122 -5.95 0.35 -13.63
C PHE A 122 -4.73 -0.56 -13.84
N PHE A 123 -4.66 -1.71 -13.17
CA PHE A 123 -3.52 -2.62 -13.27
C PHE A 123 -3.45 -3.42 -14.56
N SER A 124 -4.57 -3.65 -15.23
CA SER A 124 -4.57 -4.42 -16.51
C SER A 124 -4.30 -3.56 -17.74
N ARG A 125 -4.62 -2.27 -17.69
CA ARG A 125 -4.59 -1.41 -18.87
C ARG A 125 -3.70 -0.17 -18.73
N ILE A 126 -3.54 0.35 -17.53
CA ILE A 126 -2.84 1.62 -17.29
C ILE A 126 -1.48 1.37 -16.66
N PHE A 127 -1.43 0.77 -15.50
CA PHE A 127 -0.20 0.50 -14.76
C PHE A 127 0.45 -0.81 -15.24
N THR A 128 1.05 -0.77 -16.42
CA THR A 128 1.58 -1.95 -17.11
C THR A 128 3.01 -1.72 -17.57
N LYS A 129 3.74 -2.81 -17.82
CA LYS A 129 5.08 -2.76 -18.43
C LYS A 129 5.07 -2.16 -19.83
N GLU A 130 3.97 -2.27 -20.57
CA GLU A 130 3.81 -1.63 -21.88
C GLU A 130 3.88 -0.09 -21.77
N HIS A 131 3.38 0.44 -20.65
CA HIS A 131 3.47 1.86 -20.32
C HIS A 131 4.75 2.23 -19.58
N ASP A 132 5.69 1.30 -19.40
CA ASP A 132 6.93 1.48 -18.63
C ASP A 132 6.66 1.86 -17.16
N LEU A 133 5.54 1.37 -16.62
CA LEU A 133 5.15 1.56 -15.23
C LEU A 133 5.34 0.29 -14.42
N GLY A 134 5.84 0.46 -13.22
CA GLY A 134 6.03 -0.58 -12.22
C GLY A 134 6.06 0.02 -10.83
N PHE A 135 5.97 -0.82 -9.81
CA PHE A 135 6.08 -0.37 -8.43
C PHE A 135 7.46 0.25 -8.16
N PRO A 136 7.55 1.26 -7.29
CA PRO A 136 8.83 1.74 -6.82
C PRO A 136 9.55 0.65 -6.03
N VAL A 137 10.86 0.81 -5.83
CA VAL A 137 11.62 -0.05 -4.94
C VAL A 137 11.35 0.40 -3.50
N PHE A 138 10.55 -0.37 -2.79
CA PHE A 138 10.27 -0.17 -1.37
C PHE A 138 11.40 -0.72 -0.50
N PRO A 139 11.43 -0.41 0.81
CA PRO A 139 12.31 -1.09 1.76
C PRO A 139 12.20 -2.61 1.66
N SER A 140 13.27 -3.31 1.98
CA SER A 140 13.30 -4.76 1.99
C SER A 140 12.31 -5.35 3.00
N ILE A 141 11.87 -6.59 2.79
CA ILE A 141 11.01 -7.31 3.74
C ILE A 141 11.62 -7.27 5.15
N LYS A 142 12.94 -7.50 5.26
CA LYS A 142 13.65 -7.47 6.54
C LYS A 142 13.58 -6.10 7.24
N GLU A 143 13.69 -5.00 6.51
CA GLU A 143 13.56 -3.65 7.08
C GLU A 143 12.15 -3.40 7.59
N VAL A 144 11.13 -3.83 6.84
CA VAL A 144 9.72 -3.72 7.22
C VAL A 144 9.43 -4.57 8.46
N VAL A 145 9.82 -5.85 8.48
CA VAL A 145 9.65 -6.74 9.63
C VAL A 145 10.33 -6.16 10.88
N ASN A 146 11.57 -5.68 10.73
CA ASN A 146 12.28 -5.04 11.83
C ASN A 146 11.61 -3.76 12.35
N ALA A 147 10.92 -3.00 11.48
CA ALA A 147 10.17 -1.82 11.92
C ALA A 147 8.89 -2.21 12.68
N ILE A 148 8.19 -3.25 12.21
CA ILE A 148 7.02 -3.82 12.89
C ILE A 148 7.41 -4.35 14.29
N HIS A 149 8.49 -5.14 14.39
CA HIS A 149 8.97 -5.68 15.66
C HIS A 149 9.44 -4.56 16.61
N ALA A 150 10.12 -3.53 16.10
CA ALA A 150 10.53 -2.37 16.90
C ALA A 150 9.31 -1.59 17.44
N ALA A 151 8.17 -1.65 16.75
CA ALA A 151 6.89 -1.12 17.22
C ALA A 151 6.10 -2.10 18.11
N GLY A 152 6.71 -3.23 18.53
CA GLY A 152 6.09 -4.24 19.39
C GLY A 152 5.05 -5.13 18.70
N GLY A 153 4.93 -5.04 17.38
CA GLY A 153 3.97 -5.78 16.57
C GLY A 153 4.46 -7.16 16.12
N VAL A 154 3.54 -7.88 15.49
CA VAL A 154 3.78 -9.16 14.81
C VAL A 154 3.63 -8.95 13.31
N ALA A 155 4.59 -9.47 12.52
CA ALA A 155 4.58 -9.38 11.07
C ALA A 155 3.96 -10.64 10.44
N LEU A 156 3.17 -10.45 9.37
CA LEU A 156 2.60 -11.53 8.56
C LEU A 156 2.68 -11.13 7.08
N CYS A 157 2.92 -12.10 6.20
CA CYS A 157 2.81 -11.85 4.76
C CYS A 157 1.33 -11.79 4.36
N ALA A 158 0.92 -10.67 3.74
CA ALA A 158 -0.41 -10.54 3.18
C ALA A 158 -0.53 -11.36 1.89
N HIS A 159 -1.73 -11.90 1.63
CA HIS A 159 -2.13 -12.57 0.38
C HIS A 159 -0.99 -13.31 -0.35
N ALA A 160 -0.20 -14.12 0.37
CA ALA A 160 1.02 -14.79 -0.11
C ALA A 160 0.83 -15.67 -1.37
N ALA A 161 -0.42 -16.05 -1.69
CA ALA A 161 -0.76 -16.79 -2.90
C ALA A 161 -0.95 -15.92 -4.15
N SER A 162 -0.83 -14.60 -4.03
CA SER A 162 -1.00 -13.68 -5.15
C SER A 162 0.15 -13.78 -6.15
N SER A 163 -0.17 -13.67 -7.45
CA SER A 163 0.82 -13.55 -8.52
C SER A 163 1.70 -12.29 -8.42
N PHE A 164 1.32 -11.35 -7.61
CA PHE A 164 2.07 -10.15 -7.23
C PHE A 164 3.48 -10.45 -6.72
N HIS A 165 3.64 -11.60 -6.06
CA HIS A 165 4.88 -12.02 -5.40
C HIS A 165 5.81 -12.83 -6.31
N GLY A 166 5.55 -12.87 -7.62
CA GLY A 166 6.40 -13.56 -8.59
C GLY A 166 6.10 -15.05 -8.75
N PRO A 167 7.07 -15.97 -8.60
CA PRO A 167 7.04 -17.31 -9.20
C PRO A 167 6.01 -18.30 -8.61
N GLY A 168 5.14 -17.88 -7.72
CA GLY A 168 4.08 -18.69 -7.16
C GLY A 168 4.27 -19.09 -5.71
N LEU A 169 3.20 -19.63 -5.10
CA LEU A 169 3.08 -19.80 -3.65
C LEU A 169 4.24 -20.55 -3.00
N ALA A 170 4.66 -21.68 -3.57
CA ALA A 170 5.70 -22.50 -2.94
C ALA A 170 7.06 -21.79 -2.89
N ALA A 171 7.44 -21.11 -3.98
CA ALA A 171 8.68 -20.33 -4.03
C ALA A 171 8.60 -19.13 -3.09
N THR A 172 7.48 -18.43 -3.08
CA THR A 172 7.23 -17.30 -2.16
C THR A 172 7.37 -17.73 -0.70
N LEU A 173 6.75 -18.83 -0.29
CA LEU A 173 6.82 -19.33 1.09
C LEU A 173 8.25 -19.74 1.48
N LEU A 174 9.00 -20.35 0.55
CA LEU A 174 10.41 -20.72 0.79
C LEU A 174 11.30 -19.48 0.94
N GLU A 175 11.04 -18.42 0.19
CA GLU A 175 11.77 -17.17 0.33
C GLU A 175 11.41 -16.44 1.63
N LEU A 176 10.12 -16.35 1.96
CA LEU A 176 9.67 -15.73 3.20
C LEU A 176 10.16 -16.45 4.46
N ALA A 177 10.28 -17.79 4.42
CA ALA A 177 10.84 -18.57 5.52
C ALA A 177 12.30 -18.25 5.84
N LYS A 178 13.00 -17.52 4.97
CA LYS A 178 14.38 -17.02 5.21
C LYS A 178 14.38 -15.65 5.92
N GLU A 179 13.27 -14.98 5.97
CA GLU A 179 13.10 -13.73 6.69
C GLU A 179 12.61 -14.01 8.12
N ASP A 180 12.99 -13.19 9.08
CA ASP A 180 12.64 -13.37 10.51
C ASP A 180 11.21 -12.82 10.78
N PHE A 181 10.20 -13.57 10.33
CA PHE A 181 8.79 -13.25 10.64
C PHE A 181 8.40 -13.63 12.06
#